data_80356c1c84b8ec8b976fbbf4a188ec29
#
_entry.id   80356c1c84b8ec8b976fbbf4a188ec29
#
_cell.length_a   1.000
_cell.length_b   1.000
_cell.length_c   1.000
_cell.angle_alpha   90.00
_cell.angle_beta   90.00
_cell.angle_gamma   90.00
#
_symmetry.space_group_name_H-M   'P 1'
#
loop_
_entity.id
_entity.type
_entity.pdbx_description
1 polymer ?
#
loop_
_entity_poly.entity_id
_entity_poly.type
_entity_poly.pdbx_seq_one_letter_code
_entity_poly.pdbx_strand_id
1 'polypeptide(L)'
;MPLPENAAALPPAAQTQKARFHERDLHPLLCKFLAEHPLFAAQSRTIFHEKGGKNQKGADKWLYPDMVGVQFEYADYEHGSLQAWMRKFDRLPIKIFSFEIKIRLDFSNYKESFFQAVSNSSWANEGYLAALSVQQDGEFREALQKLSQ
;
A
#
# COMPACT_ATOMS: atom_id res chain seq x y z
N MET A 1 31.11 43.97 -47.64
CA MET A 1 31.35 42.80 -46.79
C MET A 1 30.14 42.58 -45.90
N PRO A 2 29.35 41.54 -46.12
CA PRO A 2 28.26 41.21 -45.22
C PRO A 2 28.80 40.31 -44.12
N LEU A 3 28.34 40.58 -42.89
CA LEU A 3 28.61 39.81 -41.67
C LEU A 3 27.86 38.45 -41.71
N PRO A 4 28.42 37.37 -41.19
CA PRO A 4 27.70 36.10 -41.12
C PRO A 4 26.70 36.10 -39.94
N GLU A 5 25.44 35.94 -40.27
CA GLU A 5 24.37 35.58 -39.39
C GLU A 5 24.57 34.11 -38.97
N ASN A 6 25.03 33.88 -37.75
CA ASN A 6 25.06 32.54 -37.18
C ASN A 6 24.21 32.53 -35.87
N ALA A 7 22.90 32.47 -36.07
CA ALA A 7 21.97 32.20 -34.97
C ALA A 7 22.03 30.71 -34.66
N ALA A 8 22.86 30.34 -33.69
CA ALA A 8 22.82 28.99 -33.11
C ALA A 8 21.48 28.76 -32.43
N ALA A 9 20.67 27.95 -33.06
CA ALA A 9 19.41 27.46 -32.46
C ALA A 9 19.74 26.68 -31.18
N LEU A 10 19.18 27.15 -30.06
CA LEU A 10 19.20 26.42 -28.78
C LEU A 10 18.52 25.06 -28.98
N PRO A 11 19.09 23.98 -28.43
CA PRO A 11 18.46 22.67 -28.49
C PRO A 11 17.11 22.71 -27.72
N PRO A 12 16.09 21.99 -28.20
CA PRO A 12 14.79 21.95 -27.53
C PRO A 12 14.99 21.40 -26.12
N ALA A 13 14.42 22.11 -25.15
CA ALA A 13 14.42 21.71 -23.75
C ALA A 13 13.94 20.25 -23.65
N ALA A 14 14.80 19.40 -23.07
CA ALA A 14 14.46 18.02 -22.80
C ALA A 14 13.19 17.99 -21.96
N GLN A 15 12.10 17.53 -22.58
CA GLN A 15 10.86 17.23 -21.87
C GLN A 15 11.20 16.13 -20.87
N THR A 16 11.27 16.50 -19.61
CA THR A 16 11.40 15.56 -18.50
C THR A 16 10.17 14.69 -18.54
N GLN A 17 10.27 13.49 -19.10
CA GLN A 17 9.22 12.48 -18.99
C GLN A 17 9.01 12.24 -17.50
N LYS A 18 7.88 12.73 -16.94
CA LYS A 18 7.44 12.37 -15.61
C LYS A 18 7.37 10.85 -15.56
N ALA A 19 8.26 10.24 -14.80
CA ALA A 19 8.27 8.81 -14.57
C ALA A 19 6.85 8.42 -14.10
N ARG A 20 6.17 7.59 -14.89
CA ARG A 20 4.81 7.14 -14.61
C ARG A 20 4.94 6.04 -13.58
N PHE A 21 4.75 6.37 -12.31
CA PHE A 21 4.70 5.39 -11.25
C PHE A 21 3.54 4.44 -11.47
N HIS A 22 3.80 3.15 -11.39
CA HIS A 22 2.79 2.12 -11.32
C HIS A 22 2.52 1.77 -9.85
N GLU A 23 1.32 1.32 -9.54
CA GLU A 23 0.93 0.93 -8.18
C GLU A 23 1.89 -0.12 -7.59
N ARG A 24 2.38 -1.04 -8.40
CA ARG A 24 3.39 -2.05 -8.01
C ARG A 24 4.74 -1.47 -7.60
N ASP A 25 5.09 -0.29 -8.07
CA ASP A 25 6.34 0.38 -7.67
C ASP A 25 6.29 0.83 -6.20
N LEU A 26 5.08 0.95 -5.64
CA LEU A 26 4.85 1.30 -4.24
C LEU A 26 5.04 0.11 -3.29
N HIS A 27 4.87 -1.12 -3.76
CA HIS A 27 4.94 -2.32 -2.93
C HIS A 27 6.29 -2.47 -2.20
N PRO A 28 7.45 -2.35 -2.86
CA PRO A 28 8.75 -2.43 -2.17
C PRO A 28 8.95 -1.31 -1.15
N LEU A 29 8.44 -0.11 -1.44
CA LEU A 29 8.53 1.04 -0.54
C LEU A 29 7.69 0.82 0.71
N LEU A 30 6.47 0.32 0.55
CA LEU A 30 5.61 -0.02 1.67
C LEU A 30 6.18 -1.18 2.48
N CYS A 31 6.74 -2.23 1.85
CA CYS A 31 7.43 -3.31 2.55
C CYS A 31 8.54 -2.80 3.46
N LYS A 32 9.38 -1.91 2.94
CA LYS A 32 10.46 -1.30 3.72
C LYS A 32 9.92 -0.49 4.89
N PHE A 33 8.92 0.37 4.64
CA PHE A 33 8.28 1.16 5.69
C PHE A 33 7.71 0.28 6.80
N LEU A 34 6.96 -0.78 6.45
CA LEU A 34 6.33 -1.68 7.42
C LEU A 34 7.35 -2.45 8.26
N ALA A 35 8.50 -2.80 7.68
CA ALA A 35 9.57 -3.48 8.40
C ALA A 35 10.28 -2.56 9.39
N GLU A 36 10.50 -1.31 9.04
CA GLU A 36 11.29 -0.35 9.80
C GLU A 36 10.47 0.48 10.80
N HIS A 37 9.16 0.65 10.56
CA HIS A 37 8.32 1.50 11.39
C HIS A 37 7.88 0.77 12.68
N PRO A 38 8.14 1.33 13.89
CA PRO A 38 7.90 0.65 15.17
C PRO A 38 6.45 0.21 15.39
N LEU A 39 5.47 0.93 14.83
CA LEU A 39 4.05 0.59 14.95
C LEU A 39 3.72 -0.74 14.28
N PHE A 40 4.41 -1.04 13.16
CA PHE A 40 4.15 -2.25 12.40
C PHE A 40 5.17 -3.33 12.69
N ALA A 41 6.48 -3.04 12.57
CA ALA A 41 7.57 -4.00 12.69
C ALA A 41 7.21 -5.33 11.98
N ALA A 42 6.63 -5.22 10.79
CA ALA A 42 5.95 -6.31 10.10
C ALA A 42 6.76 -6.83 8.92
N GLN A 43 6.77 -8.15 8.75
CA GLN A 43 7.18 -8.78 7.50
C GLN A 43 5.99 -8.76 6.55
N SER A 44 6.17 -8.27 5.31
CA SER A 44 5.08 -8.12 4.37
C SER A 44 5.37 -8.77 3.01
N ARG A 45 4.28 -9.12 2.31
CA ARG A 45 4.34 -9.72 0.97
C ARG A 45 3.23 -9.18 0.07
N THR A 46 3.59 -8.96 -1.19
CA THR A 46 2.64 -8.66 -2.27
C THR A 46 1.82 -9.89 -2.62
N ILE A 47 0.53 -9.72 -2.81
CA ILE A 47 -0.37 -10.73 -3.33
C ILE A 47 -0.49 -10.53 -4.85
N PHE A 48 -0.12 -11.55 -5.61
CA PHE A 48 -0.17 -11.51 -7.07
C PHE A 48 -1.49 -12.10 -7.58
N HIS A 49 -2.48 -11.27 -7.79
CA HIS A 49 -3.82 -11.68 -8.29
C HIS A 49 -3.80 -12.32 -9.69
N GLU A 50 -2.76 -12.04 -10.49
CA GLU A 50 -2.64 -12.54 -11.86
C GLU A 50 -2.33 -14.03 -11.97
N LYS A 51 -1.91 -14.65 -10.85
CA LYS A 51 -1.60 -16.10 -10.79
C LYS A 51 -2.83 -16.95 -10.44
N GLY A 52 -3.94 -16.33 -10.07
CA GLY A 52 -5.23 -16.99 -9.94
C GLY A 52 -5.83 -17.30 -11.30
N GLY A 53 -6.51 -18.44 -11.43
CA GLY A 53 -7.01 -18.99 -12.69
C GLY A 53 -7.87 -18.00 -13.50
N LYS A 54 -7.82 -18.12 -14.82
CA LYS A 54 -8.35 -17.20 -15.85
C LYS A 54 -9.86 -16.91 -15.81
N ASN A 55 -10.64 -17.44 -14.90
CA ASN A 55 -12.10 -17.46 -15.00
C ASN A 55 -12.85 -16.36 -14.21
N GLN A 56 -12.16 -15.45 -13.46
CA GLN A 56 -12.86 -14.45 -12.65
C GLN A 56 -12.16 -13.08 -12.69
N LYS A 57 -11.96 -12.54 -13.90
CA LYS A 57 -11.52 -11.13 -14.03
C LYS A 57 -12.57 -10.20 -13.39
N GLY A 58 -12.26 -9.65 -12.22
CA GLY A 58 -13.07 -8.70 -11.48
C GLY A 58 -13.58 -9.16 -10.12
N ALA A 59 -13.83 -10.45 -9.90
CA ALA A 59 -14.22 -10.96 -8.58
C ALA A 59 -13.07 -10.96 -7.59
N ASP A 60 -11.85 -11.24 -8.08
CA ASP A 60 -10.64 -11.33 -7.24
C ASP A 60 -10.23 -9.98 -6.61
N LYS A 61 -10.59 -8.88 -7.26
CA LYS A 61 -10.35 -7.51 -6.76
C LYS A 61 -10.96 -7.25 -5.38
N TRP A 62 -12.08 -7.93 -5.06
CA TRP A 62 -12.82 -7.77 -3.81
C TRP A 62 -12.52 -8.87 -2.78
N LEU A 63 -11.66 -9.83 -3.13
CA LEU A 63 -11.37 -10.99 -2.29
C LEU A 63 -9.98 -10.94 -1.65
N TYR A 64 -9.03 -10.27 -2.29
CA TYR A 64 -7.63 -10.29 -1.86
C TYR A 64 -7.04 -8.87 -1.83
N PRO A 65 -6.33 -8.52 -0.75
CA PRO A 65 -5.60 -7.25 -0.67
C PRO A 65 -4.39 -7.25 -1.61
N ASP A 66 -3.85 -6.08 -1.88
CA ASP A 66 -2.61 -5.93 -2.65
C ASP A 66 -1.40 -6.47 -1.89
N MET A 67 -1.41 -6.33 -0.56
CA MET A 67 -0.32 -6.75 0.30
C MET A 67 -0.81 -7.22 1.66
N VAL A 68 -0.10 -8.19 2.22
CA VAL A 68 -0.30 -8.71 3.58
C VAL A 68 0.95 -8.48 4.40
N GLY A 69 0.80 -8.02 5.64
CA GLY A 69 1.86 -7.90 6.63
C GLY A 69 1.58 -8.78 7.84
N VAL A 70 2.64 -9.28 8.47
CA VAL A 70 2.55 -10.04 9.72
C VAL A 70 3.55 -9.47 10.71
N GLN A 71 3.06 -9.06 11.87
CA GLN A 71 3.84 -8.66 13.02
C GLN A 71 3.90 -9.82 14.01
N PHE A 72 5.10 -10.11 14.48
CA PHE A 72 5.32 -11.09 15.52
C PHE A 72 5.53 -10.36 16.86
N GLU A 73 4.49 -10.30 17.68
CA GLU A 73 4.50 -9.55 18.96
C GLU A 73 5.47 -10.12 20.00
N TYR A 74 6.04 -11.29 19.71
CA TYR A 74 6.97 -11.98 20.62
C TYR A 74 8.45 -11.81 20.26
N ALA A 75 8.78 -11.01 19.25
CA ALA A 75 10.16 -10.84 18.80
C ALA A 75 11.10 -10.32 19.93
N ASP A 76 10.53 -9.60 20.91
CA ASP A 76 11.26 -8.98 22.01
C ASP A 76 11.24 -9.81 23.33
N TYR A 77 10.58 -10.97 23.34
CA TYR A 77 10.49 -11.79 24.54
C TYR A 77 11.56 -12.90 24.59
N GLU A 78 12.09 -13.19 25.79
CA GLU A 78 12.97 -14.33 25.98
C GLU A 78 12.24 -15.65 25.68
N HIS A 79 12.84 -16.50 24.85
CA HIS A 79 12.19 -17.65 24.22
C HIS A 79 11.51 -18.65 25.16
N GLY A 80 12.04 -18.84 26.37
CA GLY A 80 11.52 -19.85 27.30
C GLY A 80 10.15 -19.50 27.89
N SER A 81 9.97 -18.28 28.32
CA SER A 81 8.72 -17.81 28.95
C SER A 81 7.58 -17.73 27.94
N LEU A 82 7.87 -17.31 26.71
CA LEU A 82 6.89 -17.20 25.65
C LEU A 82 6.38 -18.56 25.20
N GLN A 83 7.29 -19.53 24.99
CA GLN A 83 6.88 -20.88 24.58
C GLN A 83 5.97 -21.54 25.62
N ALA A 84 6.25 -21.36 26.91
CA ALA A 84 5.40 -21.84 27.99
C ALA A 84 4.01 -21.17 27.98
N TRP A 85 3.99 -19.85 27.73
CA TRP A 85 2.75 -19.08 27.64
C TRP A 85 1.92 -19.49 26.43
N MET A 86 2.54 -19.61 25.25
CA MET A 86 1.87 -20.03 24.00
C MET A 86 1.23 -21.42 24.13
N ARG A 87 1.96 -22.39 24.74
CA ARG A 87 1.41 -23.74 25.02
C ARG A 87 0.23 -23.72 25.96
N LYS A 88 0.23 -22.81 26.95
CA LYS A 88 -0.84 -22.70 27.95
C LYS A 88 -2.13 -22.11 27.38
N PHE A 89 -2.04 -21.19 26.41
CA PHE A 89 -3.19 -20.45 25.88
C PHE A 89 -3.58 -20.81 24.47
N ASP A 90 -2.82 -21.71 23.81
CA ASP A 90 -3.05 -22.15 22.42
C ASP A 90 -3.25 -20.96 21.44
N ARG A 91 -2.48 -19.90 21.64
CA ARG A 91 -2.54 -18.68 20.84
C ARG A 91 -1.17 -18.31 20.32
N LEU A 92 -1.08 -18.04 19.01
CA LEU A 92 0.08 -17.40 18.39
C LEU A 92 -0.09 -15.88 18.53
N PRO A 93 0.79 -15.16 19.21
CA PRO A 93 0.74 -13.70 19.29
C PRO A 93 1.27 -13.10 17.98
N ILE A 94 0.49 -13.22 16.94
CA ILE A 94 0.73 -12.60 15.64
C ILE A 94 -0.38 -11.60 15.37
N LYS A 95 -0.01 -10.51 14.70
CA LYS A 95 -0.96 -9.52 14.18
C LYS A 95 -0.84 -9.48 12.67
N ILE A 96 -1.97 -9.63 12.01
CA ILE A 96 -2.06 -9.68 10.56
C ILE A 96 -2.66 -8.36 10.05
N PHE A 97 -1.98 -7.77 9.08
CA PHE A 97 -2.40 -6.54 8.41
C PHE A 97 -2.74 -6.82 6.95
N SER A 98 -3.78 -6.18 6.45
CA SER A 98 -4.07 -6.14 5.02
C SER A 98 -3.92 -4.71 4.49
N PHE A 99 -3.39 -4.57 3.28
CA PHE A 99 -3.16 -3.28 2.65
C PHE A 99 -3.77 -3.27 1.25
N GLU A 100 -4.61 -2.28 1.00
CA GLU A 100 -5.02 -1.85 -0.33
C GLU A 100 -4.16 -0.64 -0.71
N ILE A 101 -3.57 -0.62 -1.91
CA ILE A 101 -2.59 0.38 -2.33
C ILE A 101 -3.14 1.18 -3.49
N LYS A 102 -3.01 2.50 -3.44
CA LYS A 102 -3.38 3.42 -4.53
C LYS A 102 -2.28 4.44 -4.78
N ILE A 103 -2.05 4.80 -6.04
CA ILE A 103 -1.14 5.89 -6.39
C ILE A 103 -1.72 7.22 -5.90
N ARG A 104 -3.00 7.43 -6.14
CA ARG A 104 -3.71 8.65 -5.76
C ARG A 104 -5.09 8.32 -5.21
N LEU A 105 -5.45 9.01 -4.13
CA LEU A 105 -6.77 8.96 -3.53
C LEU A 105 -7.44 10.34 -3.66
N ASP A 106 -8.59 10.39 -4.35
CA ASP A 106 -9.38 11.58 -4.57
C ASP A 106 -10.88 11.24 -4.65
N PHE A 107 -11.73 12.26 -4.89
CA PHE A 107 -13.20 12.07 -4.96
C PHE A 107 -13.64 11.06 -6.01
N SER A 108 -12.85 10.78 -7.03
CA SER A 108 -13.22 9.84 -8.09
C SER A 108 -13.13 8.39 -7.68
N ASN A 109 -12.29 8.04 -6.70
CA ASN A 109 -11.97 6.66 -6.37
C ASN A 109 -12.03 6.30 -4.87
N TYR A 110 -12.18 7.27 -3.96
CA TYR A 110 -12.03 7.04 -2.52
C TYR A 110 -13.03 6.05 -1.94
N LYS A 111 -14.31 6.11 -2.37
CA LYS A 111 -15.34 5.19 -1.88
C LYS A 111 -15.04 3.75 -2.28
N GLU A 112 -14.77 3.54 -3.57
CA GLU A 112 -14.43 2.21 -4.08
C GLU A 112 -13.20 1.65 -3.38
N SER A 113 -12.13 2.45 -3.27
CA SER A 113 -10.89 2.05 -2.60
C SER A 113 -11.08 1.73 -1.12
N PHE A 114 -11.90 2.52 -0.42
CA PHE A 114 -12.23 2.29 0.98
C PHE A 114 -12.98 0.96 1.16
N PHE A 115 -14.05 0.74 0.42
CA PHE A 115 -14.82 -0.49 0.54
C PHE A 115 -14.05 -1.72 0.08
N GLN A 116 -13.14 -1.58 -0.88
CA GLN A 116 -12.21 -2.63 -1.28
C GLN A 116 -11.27 -2.99 -0.12
N ALA A 117 -10.68 -1.99 0.55
CA ALA A 117 -9.85 -2.22 1.73
C ALA A 117 -10.63 -2.90 2.86
N VAL A 118 -11.86 -2.47 3.13
CA VAL A 118 -12.75 -3.10 4.13
C VAL A 118 -13.06 -4.54 3.77
N SER A 119 -13.47 -4.81 2.54
CA SER A 119 -13.79 -6.17 2.07
C SER A 119 -12.58 -7.10 2.20
N ASN A 120 -11.41 -6.62 1.78
CA ASN A 120 -10.18 -7.39 1.75
C ASN A 120 -9.54 -7.59 3.13
N SER A 121 -10.00 -6.87 4.17
CA SER A 121 -9.48 -6.95 5.53
C SER A 121 -10.30 -7.82 6.49
N SER A 122 -11.38 -8.45 6.03
CA SER A 122 -12.32 -9.18 6.90
C SER A 122 -11.69 -10.33 7.71
N TRP A 123 -10.55 -10.84 7.27
CA TRP A 123 -9.78 -11.92 7.91
C TRP A 123 -8.50 -11.43 8.60
N ALA A 124 -8.13 -10.15 8.45
CA ALA A 124 -6.99 -9.53 9.09
C ALA A 124 -7.36 -8.90 10.44
N ASN A 125 -6.38 -8.63 11.29
CA ASN A 125 -6.60 -7.90 12.53
C ASN A 125 -6.84 -6.41 12.25
N GLU A 126 -6.14 -5.87 11.24
CA GLU A 126 -6.29 -4.48 10.80
C GLU A 126 -6.19 -4.38 9.28
N GLY A 127 -7.04 -3.52 8.70
CA GLY A 127 -7.02 -3.19 7.27
C GLY A 127 -6.61 -1.74 7.03
N TYR A 128 -5.79 -1.52 6.02
CA TYR A 128 -5.26 -0.21 5.67
C TYR A 128 -5.48 0.11 4.21
N LEU A 129 -5.86 1.35 3.94
CA LEU A 129 -5.82 1.95 2.62
C LEU A 129 -4.59 2.86 2.55
N ALA A 130 -3.57 2.46 1.80
CA ALA A 130 -2.33 3.19 1.62
C ALA A 130 -2.34 3.94 0.28
N ALA A 131 -2.00 5.22 0.28
CA ALA A 131 -1.91 6.01 -0.94
C ALA A 131 -0.62 6.83 -0.99
N LEU A 132 0.01 6.87 -2.18
CA LEU A 132 1.19 7.72 -2.40
C LEU A 132 0.83 9.21 -2.32
N SER A 133 -0.32 9.59 -2.83
CA SER A 133 -0.84 10.95 -2.73
C SER A 133 -2.33 10.95 -2.40
N VAL A 134 -2.74 11.92 -1.58
CA VAL A 134 -4.12 12.13 -1.17
C VAL A 134 -4.52 13.55 -1.57
N GLN A 135 -5.72 13.73 -2.08
CA GLN A 135 -6.25 15.04 -2.42
C GLN A 135 -6.25 15.95 -1.18
N GLN A 136 -5.66 17.16 -1.32
CA GLN A 136 -5.37 18.05 -0.21
C GLN A 136 -6.44 19.17 -0.09
N ASP A 137 -7.69 18.80 0.19
CA ASP A 137 -8.72 19.77 0.55
C ASP A 137 -9.54 19.31 1.77
N GLY A 138 -10.20 20.28 2.44
CA GLY A 138 -10.95 20.02 3.66
C GLY A 138 -12.17 19.13 3.42
N GLU A 139 -12.89 19.34 2.32
CA GLU A 139 -14.09 18.56 1.98
C GLU A 139 -13.75 17.10 1.75
N PHE A 140 -12.62 16.84 1.09
CA PHE A 140 -12.16 15.47 0.87
C PHE A 140 -11.79 14.75 2.17
N ARG A 141 -11.11 15.45 3.09
CA ARG A 141 -10.78 14.89 4.41
C ARG A 141 -12.02 14.56 5.22
N GLU A 142 -13.01 15.45 5.22
CA GLU A 142 -14.29 15.20 5.89
C GLU A 142 -15.03 14.01 5.26
N ALA A 143 -15.00 13.89 3.92
CA ALA A 143 -15.61 12.77 3.23
C ALA A 143 -14.95 11.43 3.58
N LEU A 144 -13.62 11.39 3.70
CA LEU A 144 -12.89 10.20 4.17
C LEU A 144 -13.22 9.86 5.62
N GLN A 145 -13.26 10.84 6.51
CA GLN A 145 -13.59 10.62 7.91
C GLN A 145 -15.01 10.06 8.09
N LYS A 146 -15.97 10.50 7.29
CA LYS A 146 -17.36 9.97 7.32
C LYS A 146 -17.46 8.51 6.89
N LEU A 147 -16.52 8.01 6.08
CA LEU A 147 -16.51 6.60 5.70
C LEU A 147 -15.92 5.69 6.79
N SER A 148 -15.08 6.24 7.67
CA SER A 148 -14.36 5.49 8.72
C SER A 148 -15.09 5.47 10.07
N GLN A 149 -16.24 6.12 10.18
CA GLN A 149 -17.11 6.10 11.36
C GLN A 149 -18.14 4.99 11.30
#